data_2ab151891601da4102014191291d5b12
#
_entry.id   2ab151891601da4102014191291d5b12
#
_cell.length_a   1.000
_cell.length_b   1.000
_cell.length_c   1.000
_cell.angle_alpha   90.00
_cell.angle_beta   90.00
_cell.angle_gamma   90.00
#
_symmetry.space_group_name_H-M   'P 1'
#
loop_
_entity.id
_entity.type
_entity.pdbx_description
1 polymer ?
#
loop_
_entity_poly.entity_id
_entity_poly.type
_entity_poly.pdbx_seq_one_letter_code
_entity_poly.pdbx_strand_id
1 'polypeptide(L)'
;MIEYVRGELAELTPALAVIDCNGVGYAANISLNTYAAIQGKKACKLYIHEAIREDAHVLFGFADKQERELFLLLIRVSGIGGNTARMILSALSPSELVNVISNENANLLKSVKGIGLKTAQRIIVELKDKLKTGTVAASAGISSLSSPANAQIQDEAVSALTMLGFPQAASQKVVLAILKEEPDAQVEKVIKLALKRL
;
A
#
# COMPACT_ATOMS: atom_id res chain seq x y z
N MET A 1 -6.18 1.84 -16.09
CA MET A 1 -5.66 2.22 -14.75
C MET A 1 -4.20 2.60 -14.90
N ILE A 2 -3.80 3.76 -14.38
CA ILE A 2 -2.41 4.22 -14.34
C ILE A 2 -1.76 3.68 -13.07
N GLU A 3 -0.73 2.84 -13.21
CA GLU A 3 -0.01 2.27 -12.06
C GLU A 3 1.05 3.25 -11.52
N TYR A 4 1.76 3.91 -12.42
CA TYR A 4 2.72 4.95 -12.08
C TYR A 4 2.94 5.90 -13.25
N VAL A 5 3.43 7.09 -12.97
CA VAL A 5 4.01 8.01 -13.94
C VAL A 5 5.49 8.21 -13.62
N ARG A 6 6.33 8.31 -14.66
CA ARG A 6 7.77 8.56 -14.54
C ARG A 6 8.20 9.54 -15.61
N GLY A 7 8.81 10.64 -15.20
CA GLY A 7 9.24 11.68 -16.11
C GLY A 7 9.94 12.83 -15.39
N GLU A 8 10.04 13.95 -16.06
CA GLU A 8 10.59 15.19 -15.51
C GLU A 8 9.58 15.82 -14.54
N LEU A 9 10.08 16.36 -13.43
CA LEU A 9 9.26 17.11 -12.47
C LEU A 9 9.09 18.54 -12.99
N ALA A 10 8.02 18.76 -13.76
CA ALA A 10 7.74 20.04 -14.40
C ALA A 10 7.29 21.11 -13.39
N GLU A 11 6.40 20.73 -12.46
CA GLU A 11 5.93 21.63 -11.40
C GLU A 11 5.84 20.88 -10.08
N LEU A 12 6.13 21.57 -8.98
CA LEU A 12 6.03 21.03 -7.63
C LEU A 12 5.54 22.09 -6.65
N THR A 13 4.45 21.76 -5.98
CA THR A 13 3.93 22.47 -4.82
C THR A 13 3.75 21.49 -3.65
N PRO A 14 3.55 21.94 -2.40
CA PRO A 14 3.32 21.02 -1.26
C PRO A 14 2.12 20.09 -1.41
N ALA A 15 1.22 20.36 -2.37
CA ALA A 15 -0.02 19.59 -2.55
C ALA A 15 -0.20 18.99 -3.95
N LEU A 16 0.65 19.38 -4.91
CA LEU A 16 0.53 18.97 -6.32
C LEU A 16 1.92 18.77 -6.92
N ALA A 17 2.08 17.72 -7.72
CA ALA A 17 3.23 17.52 -8.59
C ALA A 17 2.74 17.33 -10.02
N VAL A 18 3.40 17.96 -10.99
CA VAL A 18 3.17 17.73 -12.42
C VAL A 18 4.39 17.01 -12.98
N ILE A 19 4.16 15.81 -13.51
CA ILE A 19 5.19 14.97 -14.11
C ILE A 19 5.01 15.01 -15.62
N ASP A 20 6.01 15.53 -16.32
CA ASP A 20 6.06 15.48 -17.78
C ASP A 20 6.57 14.10 -18.24
N CYS A 21 5.70 13.40 -18.94
CA CYS A 21 5.99 12.11 -19.57
C CYS A 21 6.02 12.29 -21.10
N ASN A 22 7.16 12.71 -21.65
CA ASN A 22 7.36 12.94 -23.08
C ASN A 22 6.34 13.91 -23.70
N GLY A 23 6.12 15.05 -23.08
CA GLY A 23 5.22 16.09 -23.56
C GLY A 23 3.77 15.97 -23.07
N VAL A 24 3.47 14.99 -22.20
CA VAL A 24 2.18 14.89 -21.52
C VAL A 24 2.38 15.14 -20.03
N GLY A 25 1.80 16.23 -19.50
CA GLY A 25 1.85 16.58 -18.09
C GLY A 25 0.76 15.91 -17.27
N TYR A 26 1.15 15.06 -16.31
CA TYR A 26 0.24 14.42 -15.36
C TYR A 26 0.25 15.18 -14.04
N ALA A 27 -0.86 15.85 -13.70
CA ALA A 27 -1.02 16.53 -12.43
C ALA A 27 -1.53 15.57 -11.36
N ALA A 28 -0.73 15.30 -10.35
CA ALA A 28 -1.06 14.38 -9.25
C ALA A 28 -1.11 15.13 -7.92
N ASN A 29 -2.19 14.94 -7.16
CA ASN A 29 -2.30 15.41 -5.78
C ASN A 29 -1.37 14.57 -4.90
N ILE A 30 -0.50 15.20 -4.13
CA ILE A 30 0.51 14.54 -3.30
C ILE A 30 0.34 14.88 -1.81
N SER A 31 0.87 14.03 -0.95
CA SER A 31 1.03 14.31 0.48
C SER A 31 2.30 15.14 0.74
N LEU A 32 2.45 15.68 1.95
CA LEU A 32 3.68 16.33 2.37
C LEU A 32 4.86 15.34 2.47
N ASN A 33 4.60 14.07 2.77
CA ASN A 33 5.64 13.03 2.76
C ASN A 33 6.17 12.80 1.34
N THR A 34 5.27 12.64 0.36
CA THR A 34 5.68 12.55 -1.05
C THR A 34 6.38 13.83 -1.52
N TYR A 35 5.87 15.03 -1.16
CA TYR A 35 6.53 16.31 -1.47
C TYR A 35 7.97 16.32 -0.98
N ALA A 36 8.21 16.01 0.30
CA ALA A 36 9.54 15.97 0.89
C ALA A 36 10.46 14.95 0.19
N ALA A 37 9.91 13.81 -0.24
CA ALA A 37 10.67 12.76 -0.92
C ALA A 37 11.10 13.13 -2.35
N ILE A 38 10.36 14.01 -3.06
CA ILE A 38 10.66 14.38 -4.45
C ILE A 38 11.21 15.79 -4.61
N GLN A 39 11.18 16.62 -3.56
CA GLN A 39 11.70 17.97 -3.57
C GLN A 39 13.18 18.00 -3.99
N GLY A 40 13.53 18.92 -4.91
CA GLY A 40 14.90 19.07 -5.43
C GLY A 40 15.30 18.04 -6.50
N LYS A 41 14.44 17.11 -6.86
CA LYS A 41 14.70 16.17 -7.95
C LYS A 41 14.31 16.79 -9.30
N LYS A 42 15.09 16.53 -10.35
CA LYS A 42 14.76 16.90 -11.73
C LYS A 42 13.75 15.96 -12.38
N ALA A 43 13.79 14.70 -12.00
CA ALA A 43 12.88 13.67 -12.48
C ALA A 43 12.50 12.74 -11.34
N CYS A 44 11.30 12.19 -11.38
CA CYS A 44 10.82 11.26 -10.38
C CYS A 44 9.85 10.23 -10.96
N LYS A 45 9.52 9.24 -10.15
CA LYS A 45 8.45 8.26 -10.36
C LYS A 45 7.45 8.43 -9.24
N LEU A 46 6.17 8.57 -9.58
CA LEU A 46 5.07 8.54 -8.63
C LEU A 46 4.18 7.35 -8.92
N TYR A 47 3.87 6.57 -7.89
CA TYR A 47 2.82 5.57 -7.94
C TYR A 47 1.47 6.27 -7.88
N ILE A 48 0.51 5.85 -8.69
CA ILE A 48 -0.74 6.56 -8.90
C ILE A 48 -1.92 5.78 -8.35
N HIS A 49 -2.88 6.52 -7.82
CA HIS A 49 -4.26 6.10 -7.66
C HIS A 49 -5.16 7.04 -8.45
N GLU A 50 -5.96 6.47 -9.35
CA GLU A 50 -6.96 7.21 -10.13
C GLU A 50 -8.30 7.20 -9.39
N ALA A 51 -8.84 8.39 -9.13
CA ALA A 51 -10.21 8.57 -8.65
C ALA A 51 -11.04 9.14 -9.80
N ILE A 52 -11.77 8.26 -10.49
CA ILE A 52 -12.64 8.64 -11.61
C ILE A 52 -14.07 8.74 -11.10
N ARG A 53 -14.71 9.87 -11.37
CA ARG A 53 -16.12 10.16 -11.11
C ARG A 53 -16.76 10.70 -12.38
N GLU A 54 -18.07 10.87 -12.39
CA GLU A 54 -18.78 11.44 -13.54
C GLU A 54 -18.29 12.85 -13.92
N ASP A 55 -17.90 13.65 -12.94
CA ASP A 55 -17.51 15.06 -13.05
C ASP A 55 -16.02 15.31 -12.86
N ALA A 56 -15.22 14.30 -12.51
CA ALA A 56 -13.81 14.50 -12.18
C ALA A 56 -12.94 13.26 -12.44
N HIS A 57 -11.73 13.50 -12.96
CA HIS A 57 -10.64 12.52 -13.04
C HIS A 57 -9.45 13.07 -12.25
N VAL A 58 -9.25 12.55 -11.05
CA VAL A 58 -8.24 13.04 -10.11
C VAL A 58 -7.17 11.98 -9.91
N LEU A 59 -5.89 12.37 -10.05
CA LEU A 59 -4.76 11.52 -9.73
C LEU A 59 -4.23 11.85 -8.33
N PHE A 60 -3.96 10.82 -7.54
CA PHE A 60 -3.20 10.90 -6.31
C PHE A 60 -1.85 10.21 -6.53
N GLY A 61 -0.76 10.90 -6.21
CA GLY A 61 0.61 10.44 -6.46
C GLY A 61 1.37 10.20 -5.15
N PHE A 62 2.18 9.13 -5.13
CA PHE A 62 2.94 8.68 -3.97
C PHE A 62 4.37 8.34 -4.37
N ALA A 63 5.34 8.75 -3.54
CA ALA A 63 6.76 8.49 -3.81
C ALA A 63 7.11 7.01 -3.68
N ASP A 64 6.38 6.25 -2.85
CA ASP A 64 6.59 4.83 -2.64
C ASP A 64 5.26 4.05 -2.62
N LYS A 65 5.37 2.72 -2.76
CA LYS A 65 4.21 1.82 -2.77
C LYS A 65 3.54 1.72 -1.41
N GLN A 66 4.30 1.79 -0.33
CA GLN A 66 3.78 1.65 1.03
C GLN A 66 2.81 2.79 1.36
N GLU A 67 3.18 4.03 1.01
CA GLU A 67 2.30 5.19 1.18
C GLU A 67 1.01 5.02 0.36
N ARG A 68 1.12 4.56 -0.90
CA ARG A 68 -0.06 4.28 -1.74
C ARG A 68 -0.95 3.18 -1.15
N GLU A 69 -0.38 2.11 -0.63
CA GLU A 69 -1.15 1.03 -0.01
C GLU A 69 -1.92 1.53 1.22
N LEU A 70 -1.29 2.32 2.07
CA LEU A 70 -1.96 2.95 3.21
C LEU A 70 -3.08 3.90 2.76
N PHE A 71 -2.86 4.68 1.71
CA PHE A 71 -3.90 5.51 1.11
C PHE A 71 -5.10 4.66 0.66
N LEU A 72 -4.85 3.56 -0.06
CA LEU A 72 -5.89 2.65 -0.53
C LEU A 72 -6.66 1.99 0.62
N LEU A 73 -6.00 1.68 1.73
CA LEU A 73 -6.66 1.19 2.94
C LEU A 73 -7.54 2.28 3.57
N LEU A 74 -7.04 3.51 3.68
CA LEU A 74 -7.76 4.63 4.27
C LEU A 74 -9.05 4.97 3.49
N ILE A 75 -9.01 5.04 2.16
CA ILE A 75 -10.19 5.39 1.35
C ILE A 75 -11.28 4.30 1.35
N ARG A 76 -10.97 3.08 1.83
CA ARG A 76 -11.97 2.02 2.05
C ARG A 76 -12.78 2.23 3.33
N VAL A 77 -12.28 3.06 4.25
CA VAL A 77 -12.99 3.38 5.49
C VAL A 77 -14.11 4.36 5.20
N SER A 78 -15.32 4.00 5.60
CA SER A 78 -16.50 4.85 5.37
C SER A 78 -16.33 6.24 5.99
N GLY A 79 -16.55 7.27 5.18
CA GLY A 79 -16.37 8.68 5.57
C GLY A 79 -14.96 9.24 5.30
N ILE A 80 -14.06 8.46 4.69
CA ILE A 80 -12.73 8.93 4.30
C ILE A 80 -12.65 8.97 2.77
N GLY A 81 -12.56 10.19 2.24
CA GLY A 81 -12.26 10.42 0.82
C GLY A 81 -10.77 10.62 0.57
N GLY A 82 -10.38 10.70 -0.72
CA GLY A 82 -8.99 10.85 -1.14
C GLY A 82 -8.29 12.06 -0.51
N ASN A 83 -8.97 13.20 -0.40
CA ASN A 83 -8.38 14.39 0.23
C ASN A 83 -8.14 14.20 1.74
N THR A 84 -9.06 13.53 2.45
CA THR A 84 -8.89 13.23 3.87
C THR A 84 -7.75 12.22 4.08
N ALA A 85 -7.68 11.17 3.27
CA ALA A 85 -6.58 10.20 3.31
C ALA A 85 -5.22 10.87 3.04
N ARG A 86 -5.15 11.76 2.04
CA ARG A 86 -3.94 12.56 1.75
C ARG A 86 -3.54 13.47 2.92
N MET A 87 -4.50 14.08 3.63
CA MET A 87 -4.20 14.89 4.82
C MET A 87 -3.66 14.04 5.97
N ILE A 88 -4.19 12.82 6.18
CA ILE A 88 -3.65 11.88 7.17
C ILE A 88 -2.19 11.56 6.84
N LEU A 89 -1.91 11.19 5.59
CA LEU A 89 -0.57 10.86 5.11
C LEU A 89 0.37 12.08 5.02
N SER A 90 -0.16 13.29 5.08
CA SER A 90 0.64 14.52 5.21
C SER A 90 1.01 14.82 6.65
N ALA A 91 0.15 14.43 7.61
CA ALA A 91 0.35 14.66 9.04
C ALA A 91 1.16 13.54 9.71
N LEU A 92 1.10 12.33 9.19
CA LEU A 92 1.75 11.14 9.73
C LEU A 92 2.52 10.43 8.60
N SER A 93 3.76 10.09 8.85
CA SER A 93 4.52 9.20 7.94
C SER A 93 3.88 7.80 7.89
N PRO A 94 4.14 7.00 6.84
CA PRO A 94 3.63 5.64 6.76
C PRO A 94 3.88 4.79 8.01
N SER A 95 5.07 4.85 8.58
CA SER A 95 5.45 4.12 9.79
C SER A 95 4.72 4.64 11.03
N GLU A 96 4.58 5.96 11.19
CA GLU A 96 3.83 6.55 12.29
C GLU A 96 2.36 6.17 12.22
N LEU A 97 1.74 6.21 11.02
CA LEU A 97 0.35 5.83 10.85
C LEU A 97 0.10 4.37 11.24
N VAL A 98 0.99 3.45 10.81
CA VAL A 98 0.92 2.03 11.21
C VAL A 98 1.02 1.88 12.73
N ASN A 99 1.95 2.59 13.37
CA ASN A 99 2.13 2.56 14.83
C ASN A 99 0.90 3.13 15.57
N VAL A 100 0.34 4.24 15.09
CA VAL A 100 -0.85 4.88 15.67
C VAL A 100 -2.06 3.95 15.63
N ILE A 101 -2.27 3.25 14.51
CA ILE A 101 -3.36 2.29 14.36
C ILE A 101 -3.12 1.05 15.22
N SER A 102 -1.90 0.51 15.25
CA SER A 102 -1.54 -0.67 16.04
C SER A 102 -1.70 -0.44 17.54
N ASN A 103 -1.36 0.77 18.02
CA ASN A 103 -1.47 1.19 19.41
C ASN A 103 -2.84 1.80 19.76
N GLU A 104 -3.80 1.77 18.83
CA GLU A 104 -5.17 2.30 19.03
C GLU A 104 -5.23 3.77 19.48
N ASN A 105 -4.27 4.60 19.05
CA ASN A 105 -4.19 6.00 19.46
C ASN A 105 -5.15 6.90 18.65
N ALA A 106 -6.44 6.82 18.98
CA ALA A 106 -7.48 7.63 18.33
C ALA A 106 -7.27 9.15 18.53
N ASN A 107 -6.63 9.57 19.62
CA ASN A 107 -6.41 10.99 19.89
C ASN A 107 -5.42 11.62 18.90
N LEU A 108 -4.39 10.87 18.51
CA LEU A 108 -3.44 11.36 17.51
C LEU A 108 -4.08 11.43 16.12
N LEU A 109 -4.93 10.46 15.73
CA LEU A 109 -5.69 10.55 14.48
C LEU A 109 -6.69 11.72 14.49
N LYS A 110 -7.34 11.99 15.63
CA LYS A 110 -8.26 13.12 15.78
C LYS A 110 -7.56 14.48 15.63
N SER A 111 -6.27 14.59 15.90
CA SER A 111 -5.52 15.84 15.73
C SER A 111 -5.38 16.26 14.25
N VAL A 112 -5.58 15.31 13.33
CA VAL A 112 -5.57 15.61 11.89
C VAL A 112 -6.86 16.36 11.52
N LYS A 113 -6.70 17.51 10.86
CA LYS A 113 -7.83 18.35 10.44
C LYS A 113 -8.84 17.56 9.60
N GLY A 114 -10.10 17.63 9.97
CA GLY A 114 -11.20 16.94 9.26
C GLY A 114 -11.49 15.52 9.78
N ILE A 115 -10.78 15.05 10.82
CA ILE A 115 -11.05 13.76 11.44
C ILE A 115 -11.66 13.96 12.82
N GLY A 116 -12.92 13.51 12.96
CA GLY A 116 -13.59 13.44 14.25
C GLY A 116 -13.22 12.17 15.02
N LEU A 117 -13.54 12.14 16.33
CA LEU A 117 -13.27 10.98 17.17
C LEU A 117 -13.91 9.69 16.64
N LYS A 118 -15.15 9.75 16.15
CA LYS A 118 -15.83 8.59 15.55
C LYS A 118 -15.11 8.05 14.32
N THR A 119 -14.61 8.94 13.45
CA THR A 119 -13.86 8.56 12.27
C THR A 119 -12.51 7.97 12.63
N ALA A 120 -11.79 8.56 13.61
CA ALA A 120 -10.53 8.03 14.13
C ALA A 120 -10.69 6.60 14.70
N GLN A 121 -11.72 6.37 15.51
CA GLN A 121 -12.03 5.04 16.04
C GLN A 121 -12.36 4.03 14.94
N ARG A 122 -13.13 4.45 13.92
CA ARG A 122 -13.45 3.61 12.76
C ARG A 122 -12.20 3.22 11.96
N ILE A 123 -11.29 4.16 11.70
CA ILE A 123 -9.99 3.87 11.06
C ILE A 123 -9.26 2.75 11.81
N ILE A 124 -9.17 2.87 13.14
CA ILE A 124 -8.49 1.89 13.98
C ILE A 124 -9.14 0.52 13.87
N VAL A 125 -10.46 0.44 14.08
CA VAL A 125 -11.19 -0.84 14.05
C VAL A 125 -11.08 -1.53 12.68
N GLU A 126 -11.26 -0.77 11.58
CA GLU A 126 -11.26 -1.35 10.24
C GLU A 126 -9.87 -1.69 9.71
N LEU A 127 -8.81 -0.98 10.16
CA LEU A 127 -7.47 -1.16 9.59
C LEU A 127 -6.52 -1.95 10.49
N LYS A 128 -6.75 -2.05 11.80
CA LYS A 128 -5.87 -2.76 12.73
C LYS A 128 -5.59 -4.20 12.30
N ASP A 129 -6.63 -4.95 11.93
CA ASP A 129 -6.47 -6.34 11.53
C ASP A 129 -5.85 -6.49 10.13
N LYS A 130 -6.15 -5.55 9.21
CA LYS A 130 -5.57 -5.54 7.86
C LYS A 130 -4.08 -5.22 7.86
N LEU A 131 -3.61 -4.40 8.80
CA LEU A 131 -2.19 -4.09 8.97
C LEU A 131 -1.40 -5.23 9.62
N LYS A 132 -2.04 -6.04 10.49
CA LYS A 132 -1.42 -7.23 11.08
C LYS A 132 -1.27 -8.38 10.09
N THR A 133 -2.18 -8.54 9.14
CA THR A 133 -2.20 -9.65 8.17
C THR A 133 -1.27 -9.47 6.98
N GLY A 134 -0.41 -8.43 6.95
CA GLY A 134 0.82 -8.52 6.18
C GLY A 134 0.86 -7.90 4.80
N THR A 135 0.22 -6.74 4.55
CA THR A 135 0.52 -6.01 3.31
C THR A 135 1.53 -4.88 3.51
N VAL A 136 1.76 -4.45 4.75
CA VAL A 136 2.64 -3.29 5.05
C VAL A 136 3.83 -3.65 5.97
N ALA A 137 3.88 -4.87 6.49
CA ALA A 137 4.91 -5.31 7.46
C ALA A 137 6.19 -5.90 6.83
N ALA A 138 6.35 -5.87 5.51
CA ALA A 138 7.49 -6.51 4.84
C ALA A 138 8.84 -5.76 4.94
N SER A 139 8.94 -4.72 5.77
CA SER A 139 10.22 -3.99 5.99
C SER A 139 10.70 -3.90 7.43
N ALA A 140 10.06 -4.58 8.38
CA ALA A 140 10.57 -4.69 9.76
C ALA A 140 10.77 -6.17 10.09
N GLY A 141 12.02 -6.61 10.08
CA GLY A 141 12.44 -8.00 10.25
C GLY A 141 11.85 -8.67 11.49
N ILE A 142 11.26 -9.84 11.27
CA ILE A 142 11.17 -10.88 12.28
C ILE A 142 11.74 -12.15 11.64
N SER A 143 12.94 -12.48 12.08
CA SER A 143 13.63 -13.74 11.80
C SER A 143 12.85 -14.88 12.42
N SER A 144 12.17 -15.68 11.60
CA SER A 144 11.83 -17.05 11.93
C SER A 144 12.61 -17.99 11.00
N LEU A 145 13.20 -19.02 11.58
CA LEU A 145 14.14 -20.00 11.07
C LEU A 145 13.63 -20.81 9.86
N SER A 146 13.47 -20.16 8.73
CA SER A 146 13.41 -20.80 7.41
C SER A 146 14.42 -20.10 6.52
N SER A 147 15.10 -20.82 5.63
CA SER A 147 16.09 -20.21 4.75
C SER A 147 15.42 -19.03 4.02
N PRO A 148 16.12 -17.88 3.86
CA PRO A 148 15.51 -16.66 3.32
C PRO A 148 14.86 -16.83 1.93
N ALA A 149 15.33 -17.83 1.15
CA ALA A 149 14.76 -18.18 -0.15
C ALA A 149 13.37 -18.79 -0.06
N ASN A 150 13.12 -19.68 0.89
CA ASN A 150 11.83 -20.39 1.04
C ASN A 150 10.73 -19.47 1.58
N ALA A 151 11.06 -18.51 2.43
CA ALA A 151 10.11 -17.52 2.92
C ALA A 151 9.60 -16.61 1.77
N GLN A 152 10.50 -16.20 0.88
CA GLN A 152 10.13 -15.38 -0.29
C GLN A 152 9.26 -16.16 -1.27
N ILE A 153 9.62 -17.42 -1.59
CA ILE A 153 8.82 -18.29 -2.45
C ILE A 153 7.42 -18.53 -1.86
N GLN A 154 7.33 -18.71 -0.56
CA GLN A 154 6.06 -18.87 0.13
C GLN A 154 5.17 -17.64 -0.01
N ASP A 155 5.70 -16.45 0.28
CA ASP A 155 4.94 -15.20 0.22
C ASP A 155 4.48 -14.88 -1.20
N GLU A 156 5.34 -15.08 -2.20
CA GLU A 156 5.01 -14.90 -3.61
C GLU A 156 3.91 -15.88 -4.08
N ALA A 157 4.02 -17.17 -3.72
CA ALA A 157 3.04 -18.19 -4.10
C ALA A 157 1.67 -17.93 -3.43
N VAL A 158 1.64 -17.58 -2.14
CA VAL A 158 0.40 -17.26 -1.42
C VAL A 158 -0.24 -16.00 -1.98
N SER A 159 0.55 -14.97 -2.29
CA SER A 159 0.07 -13.75 -2.92
C SER A 159 -0.58 -14.03 -4.27
N ALA A 160 0.09 -14.80 -5.13
CA ALA A 160 -0.44 -15.17 -6.45
C ALA A 160 -1.76 -15.95 -6.34
N LEU A 161 -1.86 -16.94 -5.44
CA LEU A 161 -3.09 -17.72 -5.22
C LEU A 161 -4.23 -16.83 -4.70
N THR A 162 -3.92 -15.88 -3.83
CA THR A 162 -4.91 -14.92 -3.32
C THR A 162 -5.41 -13.99 -4.43
N MET A 163 -4.53 -13.55 -5.33
CA MET A 163 -4.91 -12.76 -6.52
C MET A 163 -5.77 -13.57 -7.51
N LEU A 164 -5.61 -14.89 -7.54
CA LEU A 164 -6.46 -15.81 -8.32
C LEU A 164 -7.81 -16.11 -7.66
N GLY A 165 -8.06 -15.56 -6.45
CA GLY A 165 -9.35 -15.66 -5.76
C GLY A 165 -9.44 -16.75 -4.68
N PHE A 166 -8.35 -17.43 -4.36
CA PHE A 166 -8.35 -18.43 -3.29
C PHE A 166 -8.20 -17.79 -1.91
N PRO A 167 -8.85 -18.33 -0.86
CA PRO A 167 -8.70 -17.82 0.51
C PRO A 167 -7.24 -17.90 0.99
N GLN A 168 -6.74 -16.83 1.61
CA GLN A 168 -5.36 -16.72 2.06
C GLN A 168 -4.96 -17.86 3.01
N ALA A 169 -5.82 -18.23 3.97
CA ALA A 169 -5.54 -19.29 4.94
C ALA A 169 -5.40 -20.68 4.28
N ALA A 170 -6.24 -20.99 3.28
CA ALA A 170 -6.15 -22.23 2.51
C ALA A 170 -4.88 -22.25 1.65
N SER A 171 -4.60 -21.15 0.93
CA SER A 171 -3.41 -21.00 0.12
C SER A 171 -2.13 -21.18 0.94
N GLN A 172 -2.04 -20.53 2.09
CA GLN A 172 -0.88 -20.63 2.99
C GLN A 172 -0.65 -22.06 3.49
N LYS A 173 -1.73 -22.77 3.88
CA LYS A 173 -1.64 -24.16 4.33
C LYS A 173 -1.13 -25.09 3.24
N VAL A 174 -1.65 -24.96 2.02
CA VAL A 174 -1.27 -25.80 0.88
C VAL A 174 0.16 -25.50 0.42
N VAL A 175 0.54 -24.23 0.32
CA VAL A 175 1.91 -23.81 -0.05
C VAL A 175 2.94 -24.33 0.96
N LEU A 176 2.67 -24.23 2.25
CA LEU A 176 3.54 -24.77 3.29
C LEU A 176 3.70 -26.30 3.19
N ALA A 177 2.63 -27.02 2.87
CA ALA A 177 2.70 -28.46 2.66
C ALA A 177 3.59 -28.82 1.46
N ILE A 178 3.44 -28.09 0.34
CA ILE A 178 4.23 -28.33 -0.87
C ILE A 178 5.71 -28.01 -0.62
N LEU A 179 6.04 -26.90 0.04
CA LEU A 179 7.43 -26.53 0.35
C LEU A 179 8.10 -27.49 1.36
N LYS A 180 7.32 -28.22 2.16
CA LYS A 180 7.85 -29.32 3.00
C LYS A 180 8.17 -30.56 2.19
N GLU A 181 7.38 -30.88 1.15
CA GLU A 181 7.60 -32.01 0.27
C GLU A 181 8.71 -31.74 -0.75
N GLU A 182 8.78 -30.51 -1.25
CA GLU A 182 9.73 -30.05 -2.26
C GLU A 182 10.35 -28.70 -1.85
N PRO A 183 11.39 -28.69 -0.98
CA PRO A 183 11.99 -27.46 -0.46
C PRO A 183 12.65 -26.55 -1.51
N ASP A 184 13.11 -27.14 -2.62
CA ASP A 184 13.80 -26.43 -3.71
C ASP A 184 12.87 -26.06 -4.88
N ALA A 185 11.54 -26.22 -4.70
CA ALA A 185 10.58 -25.92 -5.76
C ALA A 185 10.52 -24.40 -6.04
N GLN A 186 10.61 -24.04 -7.31
CA GLN A 186 10.39 -22.65 -7.75
C GLN A 186 8.94 -22.23 -7.61
N VAL A 187 8.70 -20.90 -7.51
CA VAL A 187 7.38 -20.30 -7.27
C VAL A 187 6.32 -20.82 -8.25
N GLU A 188 6.63 -20.91 -9.55
CA GLU A 188 5.67 -21.39 -10.57
C GLU A 188 5.27 -22.83 -10.33
N LYS A 189 6.23 -23.70 -9.92
CA LYS A 189 5.93 -25.10 -9.60
C LYS A 189 5.05 -25.22 -8.37
N VAL A 190 5.34 -24.44 -7.33
CA VAL A 190 4.55 -24.37 -6.10
C VAL A 190 3.11 -23.95 -6.40
N ILE A 191 2.92 -22.88 -7.20
CA ILE A 191 1.60 -22.41 -7.61
C ILE A 191 0.84 -23.50 -8.40
N LYS A 192 1.48 -24.13 -9.40
CA LYS A 192 0.86 -25.21 -10.20
C LYS A 192 0.41 -26.41 -9.35
N LEU A 193 1.22 -26.79 -8.36
CA LEU A 193 0.87 -27.85 -7.44
C LEU A 193 -0.25 -27.44 -6.46
N ALA A 194 -0.21 -26.19 -5.99
CA ALA A 194 -1.25 -25.64 -5.11
C ALA A 194 -2.62 -25.58 -5.79
N LEU A 195 -2.67 -25.15 -7.07
CA LEU A 195 -3.90 -25.11 -7.87
C LEU A 195 -4.55 -26.48 -8.09
N LYS A 196 -3.78 -27.58 -7.95
CA LYS A 196 -4.32 -28.94 -8.04
C LYS A 196 -4.85 -29.47 -6.69
N ARG A 197 -4.48 -28.81 -5.58
CA ARG A 197 -4.82 -29.22 -4.21
C ARG A 197 -5.84 -28.29 -3.54
N LEU A 198 -6.11 -27.12 -4.14
CA LEU A 198 -7.13 -26.16 -3.72
C LEU A 198 -8.44 -26.36 -4.48
#